data_6bbad13d52401e82e0923a5d280c4b1c
#
_entry.id   6bbad13d52401e82e0923a5d280c4b1c
#
_cell.length_a   1.000
_cell.length_b   1.000
_cell.length_c   1.000
_cell.angle_alpha   90.00
_cell.angle_beta   90.00
_cell.angle_gamma   90.00
#
_symmetry.space_group_name_H-M   'P 1'
#
loop_
_entity.id
_entity.type
_entity.pdbx_description
1 polymer ?
#
loop_
_entity_poly.entity_id
_entity_poly.type
_entity_poly.pdbx_seq_one_letter_code
_entity_poly.pdbx_strand_id
1 'polypeptide(L)'
;MIIGIPKETTDQEFRVGITPAGVTSLVQQGHQILIEKSAGVGSGIPDTNYSDEGAEMVPNPSIIFSSSDLVVKVKEVQASEWNLLHPNLTTLSFLSLGSNLALAEALLKNKVTAVAYETIELKDGSLPILKPMSALTGRLAVDAASHYLKSSQGGSGKLLSGIEGVAPVDILILGAGVAGFNAAELALNMGAHVTVLSRGKPRLTKLRDRLKNHKALKIDVASYDSITRAVKTADVVIGAVRDAGGAVPNLVSRTMVRSMQN
;
A
#
# COMPACT_ATOMS: atom_id res chain seq x y z
N MET A 1 -13.74 -17.30 19.73
CA MET A 1 -14.45 -16.19 19.04
C MET A 1 -14.82 -16.60 17.63
N ILE A 2 -15.80 -15.94 17.05
CA ILE A 2 -16.21 -16.11 15.66
C ILE A 2 -15.51 -15.02 14.82
N ILE A 3 -14.74 -15.44 13.81
CA ILE A 3 -14.00 -14.55 12.93
C ILE A 3 -14.61 -14.63 11.54
N GLY A 4 -15.07 -13.50 11.03
CA GLY A 4 -15.75 -13.39 9.74
C GLY A 4 -14.87 -12.75 8.65
N ILE A 5 -14.87 -13.35 7.47
CA ILE A 5 -14.10 -12.89 6.31
C ILE A 5 -15.08 -12.63 5.15
N PRO A 6 -15.57 -11.41 4.99
CA PRO A 6 -16.40 -11.06 3.84
C PRO A 6 -15.56 -10.98 2.56
N LYS A 7 -16.21 -11.09 1.43
CA LYS A 7 -15.64 -10.77 0.13
C LYS A 7 -15.37 -9.26 0.05
N GLU A 8 -14.24 -8.88 -0.55
CA GLU A 8 -13.95 -7.47 -0.80
C GLU A 8 -14.91 -6.87 -1.84
N THR A 9 -15.39 -5.66 -1.57
CA THR A 9 -16.35 -4.95 -2.41
C THR A 9 -15.74 -3.73 -3.11
N THR A 10 -14.50 -3.37 -2.79
CA THR A 10 -13.74 -2.32 -3.48
C THR A 10 -13.43 -2.77 -4.91
N ASP A 11 -13.66 -1.87 -5.88
CA ASP A 11 -13.35 -2.18 -7.28
C ASP A 11 -11.87 -2.59 -7.46
N GLN A 12 -11.64 -3.66 -8.25
CA GLN A 12 -10.34 -4.27 -8.51
C GLN A 12 -9.58 -4.74 -7.26
N GLU A 13 -10.24 -4.90 -6.11
CA GLU A 13 -9.65 -5.57 -4.95
C GLU A 13 -9.98 -7.07 -5.00
N PHE A 14 -8.99 -7.86 -5.35
CA PHE A 14 -9.11 -9.31 -5.50
C PHE A 14 -8.49 -10.09 -4.34
N ARG A 15 -7.84 -9.40 -3.40
CA ARG A 15 -7.26 -10.04 -2.23
C ARG A 15 -8.34 -10.44 -1.23
N VAL A 16 -7.98 -11.33 -0.31
CA VAL A 16 -8.84 -11.81 0.77
C VAL A 16 -8.10 -11.69 2.10
N GLY A 17 -8.82 -11.44 3.19
CA GLY A 17 -8.26 -11.15 4.51
C GLY A 17 -7.49 -12.29 5.17
N ILE A 18 -7.65 -13.54 4.67
CA ILE A 18 -7.01 -14.72 5.25
C ILE A 18 -6.65 -15.74 4.17
N THR A 19 -5.59 -16.51 4.40
CA THR A 19 -5.24 -17.68 3.58
C THR A 19 -5.76 -18.98 4.21
N PRO A 20 -5.88 -20.10 3.46
CA PRO A 20 -6.26 -21.41 4.05
C PRO A 20 -5.37 -21.81 5.23
N ALA A 21 -4.05 -21.64 5.13
CA ALA A 21 -3.13 -21.91 6.23
C ALA A 21 -3.41 -21.04 7.49
N GLY A 22 -3.88 -19.79 7.27
CA GLY A 22 -4.34 -18.94 8.35
C GLY A 22 -5.61 -19.48 9.03
N VAL A 23 -6.54 -20.03 8.23
CA VAL A 23 -7.74 -20.72 8.76
C VAL A 23 -7.34 -21.90 9.63
N THR A 24 -6.49 -22.80 9.12
CA THR A 24 -5.96 -23.94 9.91
C THR A 24 -5.45 -23.50 11.27
N SER A 25 -4.60 -22.46 11.28
CA SER A 25 -3.99 -21.95 12.52
C SER A 25 -5.01 -21.43 13.52
N LEU A 26 -6.04 -20.70 13.05
CA LEU A 26 -7.07 -20.13 13.92
C LEU A 26 -8.06 -21.21 14.43
N VAL A 27 -8.43 -22.15 13.58
CA VAL A 27 -9.30 -23.28 13.97
C VAL A 27 -8.61 -24.14 15.03
N GLN A 28 -7.32 -24.42 14.90
CA GLN A 28 -6.53 -25.14 15.91
C GLN A 28 -6.46 -24.39 17.25
N GLN A 29 -6.62 -23.06 17.25
CA GLN A 29 -6.71 -22.26 18.47
C GLN A 29 -8.15 -22.17 19.04
N GLY A 30 -9.10 -22.89 18.45
CA GLY A 30 -10.48 -22.93 18.92
C GLY A 30 -11.37 -21.78 18.44
N HIS A 31 -10.98 -21.11 17.36
CA HIS A 31 -11.82 -20.09 16.73
C HIS A 31 -12.72 -20.71 15.66
N GLN A 32 -13.93 -20.18 15.50
CA GLN A 32 -14.81 -20.48 14.39
C GLN A 32 -14.57 -19.46 13.27
N ILE A 33 -14.42 -19.94 12.04
CA ILE A 33 -14.11 -19.09 10.88
C ILE A 33 -15.27 -19.13 9.91
N LEU A 34 -15.89 -17.99 9.65
CA LEU A 34 -16.94 -17.80 8.65
C LEU A 34 -16.34 -17.08 7.44
N ILE A 35 -16.49 -17.62 6.24
CA ILE A 35 -15.99 -17.01 5.02
C ILE A 35 -17.13 -16.85 4.01
N GLU A 36 -17.28 -15.66 3.45
CA GLU A 36 -18.25 -15.44 2.39
C GLU A 36 -17.85 -16.22 1.14
N LYS A 37 -18.83 -16.90 0.51
CA LYS A 37 -18.61 -17.64 -0.73
C LYS A 37 -17.92 -16.77 -1.79
N SER A 38 -16.96 -17.37 -2.46
CA SER A 38 -16.14 -16.74 -3.49
C SER A 38 -15.25 -15.58 -3.01
N ALA A 39 -15.03 -15.41 -1.70
CA ALA A 39 -14.16 -14.36 -1.18
C ALA A 39 -12.70 -14.51 -1.64
N GLY A 40 -12.20 -15.73 -1.76
CA GLY A 40 -10.82 -16.04 -2.18
C GLY A 40 -10.62 -16.22 -3.68
N VAL A 41 -11.68 -16.31 -4.47
CA VAL A 41 -11.60 -16.69 -5.89
C VAL A 41 -10.74 -15.71 -6.70
N GLY A 42 -10.84 -14.42 -6.43
CA GLY A 42 -10.02 -13.39 -7.07
C GLY A 42 -8.51 -13.53 -6.78
N SER A 43 -8.14 -14.18 -5.69
CA SER A 43 -6.76 -14.54 -5.32
C SER A 43 -6.37 -15.96 -5.77
N GLY A 44 -7.19 -16.65 -6.57
CA GLY A 44 -6.96 -18.01 -7.01
C GLY A 44 -7.21 -19.08 -5.94
N ILE A 45 -7.96 -18.75 -4.87
CA ILE A 45 -8.27 -19.64 -3.76
C ILE A 45 -9.76 -20.01 -3.83
N PRO A 46 -10.12 -21.24 -4.26
CA PRO A 46 -11.51 -21.71 -4.28
C PRO A 46 -12.04 -21.94 -2.86
N ASP A 47 -13.37 -21.91 -2.72
CA ASP A 47 -14.07 -22.09 -1.44
C ASP A 47 -13.72 -23.44 -0.75
N THR A 48 -13.50 -24.48 -1.55
CA THR A 48 -13.10 -25.81 -1.05
C THR A 48 -11.82 -25.78 -0.23
N ASN A 49 -10.84 -24.96 -0.64
CA ASN A 49 -9.58 -24.83 0.11
C ASN A 49 -9.78 -24.28 1.51
N TYR A 50 -10.80 -23.46 1.73
CA TYR A 50 -11.15 -22.94 3.04
C TYR A 50 -11.98 -23.93 3.86
N SER A 51 -12.96 -24.60 3.24
CA SER A 51 -13.78 -25.59 3.93
C SER A 51 -12.97 -26.81 4.36
N ASP A 52 -11.99 -27.24 3.56
CA ASP A 52 -11.09 -28.35 3.88
C ASP A 52 -10.21 -28.03 5.13
N GLU A 53 -9.95 -26.74 5.39
CA GLU A 53 -9.22 -26.28 6.58
C GLU A 53 -10.13 -25.91 7.76
N GLY A 54 -11.43 -26.19 7.66
CA GLY A 54 -12.39 -26.05 8.75
C GLY A 54 -13.14 -24.73 8.81
N ALA A 55 -13.11 -23.91 7.76
CA ALA A 55 -13.97 -22.73 7.66
C ALA A 55 -15.40 -23.12 7.23
N GLU A 56 -16.38 -22.41 7.74
CA GLU A 56 -17.77 -22.45 7.29
C GLU A 56 -17.98 -21.42 6.17
N MET A 57 -18.48 -21.88 5.01
CA MET A 57 -18.78 -21.01 3.88
C MET A 57 -20.21 -20.46 3.97
N VAL A 58 -20.35 -19.13 4.02
CA VAL A 58 -21.65 -18.45 4.12
C VAL A 58 -22.02 -17.69 2.85
N PRO A 59 -23.33 -17.56 2.51
CA PRO A 59 -23.73 -17.04 1.21
C PRO A 59 -23.62 -15.53 1.01
N ASN A 60 -23.55 -14.73 2.08
CA ASN A 60 -23.61 -13.27 1.99
C ASN A 60 -22.93 -12.57 3.19
N PRO A 61 -22.54 -11.29 3.04
CA PRO A 61 -21.85 -10.55 4.09
C PRO A 61 -22.73 -10.28 5.33
N SER A 62 -24.06 -10.22 5.20
CA SER A 62 -24.92 -9.96 6.35
C SER A 62 -24.75 -11.01 7.44
N ILE A 63 -24.58 -12.28 7.07
CA ILE A 63 -24.30 -13.36 8.03
C ILE A 63 -22.93 -13.15 8.67
N ILE A 64 -21.91 -12.79 7.89
CA ILE A 64 -20.58 -12.49 8.40
C ILE A 64 -20.66 -11.42 9.50
N PHE A 65 -21.23 -10.25 9.17
CA PHE A 65 -21.24 -9.12 10.09
C PHE A 65 -22.11 -9.39 11.33
N SER A 66 -23.26 -10.06 11.18
CA SER A 66 -24.17 -10.31 12.32
C SER A 66 -23.72 -11.42 13.27
N SER A 67 -22.89 -12.35 12.81
CA SER A 67 -22.50 -13.53 13.59
C SER A 67 -21.08 -13.46 14.13
N SER A 68 -20.26 -12.51 13.66
CA SER A 68 -18.85 -12.47 14.02
C SER A 68 -18.55 -11.52 15.18
N ASP A 69 -17.61 -11.92 16.02
CA ASP A 69 -16.97 -11.04 17.01
C ASP A 69 -15.94 -10.12 16.36
N LEU A 70 -15.27 -10.63 15.33
CA LEU A 70 -14.21 -9.96 14.57
C LEU A 70 -14.43 -10.14 13.06
N VAL A 71 -14.54 -9.05 12.35
CA VAL A 71 -14.53 -9.02 10.87
C VAL A 71 -13.16 -8.62 10.36
N VAL A 72 -12.56 -9.47 9.54
CA VAL A 72 -11.22 -9.26 8.94
C VAL A 72 -11.36 -8.99 7.45
N LYS A 73 -10.87 -7.85 7.01
CA LYS A 73 -10.85 -7.42 5.60
C LYS A 73 -9.44 -6.96 5.19
N VAL A 74 -9.21 -6.83 3.91
CA VAL A 74 -8.02 -6.16 3.39
C VAL A 74 -8.24 -4.65 3.39
N LYS A 75 -9.34 -4.21 2.75
CA LYS A 75 -9.73 -2.79 2.69
C LYS A 75 -10.71 -2.44 3.82
N GLU A 76 -10.83 -1.17 4.06
CA GLU A 76 -11.83 -0.63 4.99
C GLU A 76 -13.25 -1.07 4.65
N VAL A 77 -14.13 -1.06 5.65
CA VAL A 77 -15.56 -1.31 5.46
C VAL A 77 -16.13 -0.23 4.54
N GLN A 78 -16.66 -0.64 3.39
CA GLN A 78 -17.18 0.27 2.37
C GLN A 78 -18.54 0.85 2.77
N ALA A 79 -18.94 1.98 2.17
CA ALA A 79 -20.20 2.66 2.49
C ALA A 79 -21.42 1.74 2.33
N SER A 80 -21.41 0.82 1.38
CA SER A 80 -22.45 -0.20 1.19
C SER A 80 -22.59 -1.20 2.34
N GLU A 81 -21.56 -1.33 3.19
CA GLU A 81 -21.51 -2.26 4.30
C GLU A 81 -21.77 -1.58 5.66
N TRP A 82 -21.86 -0.23 5.72
CA TRP A 82 -22.00 0.49 7.00
C TRP A 82 -23.30 0.17 7.76
N ASN A 83 -24.34 -0.22 7.05
CA ASN A 83 -25.60 -0.66 7.65
C ASN A 83 -25.52 -2.02 8.33
N LEU A 84 -24.43 -2.77 8.12
CA LEU A 84 -24.14 -4.05 8.78
C LEU A 84 -23.32 -3.87 10.06
N LEU A 85 -22.78 -2.67 10.30
CA LEU A 85 -22.02 -2.35 11.51
C LEU A 85 -22.94 -2.29 12.73
N HIS A 86 -22.46 -2.84 13.85
CA HIS A 86 -23.21 -2.84 15.12
C HIS A 86 -22.27 -2.72 16.33
N PRO A 87 -22.79 -2.30 17.51
CA PRO A 87 -22.02 -2.31 18.73
C PRO A 87 -21.47 -3.71 19.05
N ASN A 88 -20.28 -3.77 19.65
CA ASN A 88 -19.51 -4.98 19.99
C ASN A 88 -18.82 -5.68 18.82
N LEU A 89 -19.03 -5.23 17.57
CA LEU A 89 -18.24 -5.70 16.44
C LEU A 89 -16.82 -5.13 16.52
N THR A 90 -15.83 -5.98 16.30
CA THR A 90 -14.45 -5.55 16.01
C THR A 90 -14.18 -5.68 14.52
N THR A 91 -13.55 -4.68 13.91
CA THR A 91 -13.07 -4.76 12.52
C THR A 91 -11.55 -4.63 12.48
N LEU A 92 -10.91 -5.42 11.61
CA LEU A 92 -9.46 -5.44 11.40
C LEU A 92 -9.15 -5.33 9.91
N SER A 93 -8.61 -4.20 9.47
CA SER A 93 -8.30 -3.94 8.05
C SER A 93 -7.37 -2.73 7.91
N PHE A 94 -6.96 -2.41 6.69
CA PHE A 94 -6.41 -1.08 6.38
C PHE A 94 -7.55 -0.07 6.41
N LEU A 95 -7.50 0.92 7.29
CA LEU A 95 -8.60 1.88 7.52
C LEU A 95 -8.36 3.25 6.87
N SER A 96 -7.12 3.72 6.82
CA SER A 96 -6.75 5.04 6.28
C SER A 96 -7.62 6.21 6.80
N LEU A 97 -7.99 6.18 8.07
CA LEU A 97 -8.96 7.11 8.69
C LEU A 97 -8.58 8.58 8.52
N GLY A 98 -7.28 8.92 8.49
CA GLY A 98 -6.82 10.29 8.29
C GLY A 98 -7.24 10.92 6.95
N SER A 99 -7.68 10.11 5.99
CA SER A 99 -8.19 10.54 4.68
C SER A 99 -9.65 10.17 4.44
N ASN A 100 -10.31 9.51 5.40
CA ASN A 100 -11.70 9.03 5.27
C ASN A 100 -12.52 9.35 6.54
N LEU A 101 -12.89 10.63 6.69
CA LEU A 101 -13.69 11.09 7.83
C LEU A 101 -15.07 10.45 7.89
N ALA A 102 -15.71 10.21 6.74
CA ALA A 102 -17.02 9.59 6.68
C ALA A 102 -17.01 8.15 7.27
N LEU A 103 -15.94 7.38 7.01
CA LEU A 103 -15.76 6.08 7.66
C LEU A 103 -15.57 6.23 9.17
N ALA A 104 -14.76 7.19 9.62
CA ALA A 104 -14.56 7.44 11.05
C ALA A 104 -15.87 7.74 11.77
N GLU A 105 -16.72 8.59 11.18
CA GLU A 105 -18.05 8.91 11.69
C GLU A 105 -18.98 7.69 11.71
N ALA A 106 -18.94 6.84 10.67
CA ALA A 106 -19.73 5.61 10.62
C ALA A 106 -19.33 4.61 11.71
N LEU A 107 -18.02 4.41 11.94
CA LEU A 107 -17.50 3.54 12.99
C LEU A 107 -17.89 4.05 14.39
N LEU A 108 -17.76 5.35 14.65
CA LEU A 108 -18.15 5.97 15.91
C LEU A 108 -19.66 5.87 16.16
N LYS A 109 -20.48 6.19 15.16
CA LYS A 109 -21.95 6.12 15.25
C LYS A 109 -22.43 4.70 15.62
N ASN A 110 -21.80 3.69 15.03
CA ASN A 110 -22.15 2.28 15.26
C ASN A 110 -21.38 1.67 16.44
N LYS A 111 -20.53 2.43 17.14
CA LYS A 111 -19.76 1.98 18.33
C LYS A 111 -18.90 0.74 18.05
N VAL A 112 -18.30 0.69 16.87
CA VAL A 112 -17.42 -0.41 16.41
C VAL A 112 -16.02 -0.22 16.99
N THR A 113 -15.40 -1.30 17.44
CA THR A 113 -13.96 -1.32 17.72
C THR A 113 -13.21 -1.53 16.41
N ALA A 114 -12.44 -0.55 15.98
CA ALA A 114 -11.73 -0.63 14.70
C ALA A 114 -10.20 -0.70 14.92
N VAL A 115 -9.57 -1.74 14.40
CA VAL A 115 -8.12 -1.96 14.47
C VAL A 115 -7.53 -1.77 13.08
N ALA A 116 -6.64 -0.80 12.95
CA ALA A 116 -6.00 -0.48 11.68
C ALA A 116 -4.70 -1.26 11.49
N TYR A 117 -4.56 -2.02 10.42
CA TYR A 117 -3.32 -2.73 10.07
C TYR A 117 -2.10 -1.81 10.00
N GLU A 118 -2.28 -0.60 9.50
CA GLU A 118 -1.21 0.37 9.32
C GLU A 118 -0.70 0.99 10.62
N THR A 119 -1.36 0.77 11.74
CA THR A 119 -0.94 1.28 13.06
C THR A 119 -0.47 0.17 14.00
N ILE A 120 -0.48 -1.09 13.58
CA ILE A 120 0.08 -2.19 14.36
C ILE A 120 1.60 -2.06 14.35
N GLU A 121 2.13 -1.72 15.54
CA GLU A 121 3.54 -1.39 15.73
C GLU A 121 4.19 -2.39 16.69
N LEU A 122 5.39 -2.86 16.35
CA LEU A 122 6.23 -3.67 17.22
C LEU A 122 7.04 -2.77 18.17
N LYS A 123 7.64 -3.37 19.20
CA LYS A 123 8.44 -2.64 20.20
C LYS A 123 9.62 -1.86 19.62
N ASP A 124 10.11 -2.25 18.45
CA ASP A 124 11.19 -1.56 17.73
C ASP A 124 10.70 -0.42 16.83
N GLY A 125 9.40 -0.07 16.87
CA GLY A 125 8.79 0.94 16.02
C GLY A 125 8.51 0.49 14.59
N SER A 126 8.69 -0.78 14.26
CA SER A 126 8.37 -1.31 12.94
C SER A 126 6.88 -1.62 12.79
N LEU A 127 6.36 -1.44 11.56
CA LEU A 127 4.97 -1.69 11.19
C LEU A 127 4.89 -2.95 10.31
N PRO A 128 4.79 -4.14 10.91
CA PRO A 128 4.98 -5.42 10.20
C PRO A 128 3.93 -5.66 9.11
N ILE A 129 2.70 -5.22 9.33
CA ILE A 129 1.60 -5.40 8.36
C ILE A 129 1.69 -4.38 7.21
N LEU A 130 2.08 -3.14 7.50
CA LEU A 130 2.24 -2.09 6.50
C LEU A 130 3.49 -2.27 5.63
N LYS A 131 4.57 -2.81 6.18
CA LYS A 131 5.87 -2.91 5.51
C LYS A 131 5.83 -3.65 4.17
N PRO A 132 5.24 -4.85 4.03
CA PRO A 132 5.14 -5.54 2.75
C PRO A 132 4.31 -4.77 1.73
N MET A 133 3.23 -4.11 2.15
CA MET A 133 2.41 -3.29 1.25
C MET A 133 3.17 -2.07 0.75
N SER A 134 3.92 -1.40 1.62
CA SER A 134 4.79 -0.29 1.22
C SER A 134 5.89 -0.74 0.26
N ALA A 135 6.47 -1.93 0.46
CA ALA A 135 7.48 -2.48 -0.44
C ALA A 135 6.89 -2.74 -1.84
N LEU A 136 5.72 -3.37 -1.90
CA LEU A 136 5.00 -3.61 -3.15
C LEU A 136 4.66 -2.30 -3.88
N THR A 137 4.11 -1.31 -3.15
CA THR A 137 3.76 0.00 -3.71
C THR A 137 4.98 0.70 -4.33
N GLY A 138 6.15 0.63 -3.67
CA GLY A 138 7.37 1.21 -4.21
C GLY A 138 7.78 0.58 -5.56
N ARG A 139 7.68 -0.74 -5.67
CA ARG A 139 8.00 -1.46 -6.92
C ARG A 139 6.99 -1.18 -8.02
N LEU A 140 5.69 -1.21 -7.71
CA LEU A 140 4.62 -0.89 -8.65
C LEU A 140 4.72 0.55 -9.18
N ALA A 141 5.22 1.50 -8.39
CA ALA A 141 5.41 2.87 -8.85
C ALA A 141 6.45 2.96 -9.98
N VAL A 142 7.50 2.14 -9.95
CA VAL A 142 8.52 2.07 -11.02
C VAL A 142 7.97 1.36 -12.26
N ASP A 143 7.20 0.30 -12.07
CA ASP A 143 6.53 -0.40 -13.17
C ASP A 143 5.54 0.54 -13.89
N ALA A 144 4.70 1.24 -13.14
CA ALA A 144 3.80 2.26 -13.68
C ALA A 144 4.57 3.37 -14.42
N ALA A 145 5.69 3.86 -13.88
CA ALA A 145 6.54 4.83 -14.55
C ALA A 145 7.06 4.31 -15.89
N SER A 146 7.57 3.06 -15.92
CA SER A 146 8.01 2.41 -17.15
C SER A 146 6.88 2.25 -18.19
N HIS A 147 5.66 1.99 -17.71
CA HIS A 147 4.48 1.90 -18.58
C HIS A 147 4.13 3.25 -19.20
N TYR A 148 3.98 4.29 -18.39
CA TYR A 148 3.52 5.61 -18.84
C TYR A 148 4.59 6.45 -19.57
N LEU A 149 5.87 6.10 -19.48
CA LEU A 149 6.92 6.71 -20.30
C LEU A 149 6.81 6.34 -21.78
N LYS A 150 6.15 5.25 -22.11
CA LYS A 150 6.02 4.78 -23.51
C LYS A 150 5.16 5.74 -24.34
N SER A 151 5.58 6.03 -25.57
CA SER A 151 4.81 6.86 -26.52
C SER A 151 3.42 6.29 -26.82
N SER A 152 3.29 4.95 -26.84
CA SER A 152 1.99 4.28 -27.01
C SER A 152 1.01 4.52 -25.85
N GLN A 153 1.48 5.02 -24.72
CA GLN A 153 0.70 5.41 -23.54
C GLN A 153 0.60 6.93 -23.36
N GLY A 154 0.98 7.69 -24.39
CA GLY A 154 1.00 9.16 -24.35
C GLY A 154 2.20 9.77 -23.63
N GLY A 155 3.21 8.97 -23.29
CA GLY A 155 4.44 9.40 -22.65
C GLY A 155 5.49 9.95 -23.62
N SER A 156 6.63 10.37 -23.06
CA SER A 156 7.75 10.99 -23.80
C SER A 156 8.53 10.03 -24.70
N GLY A 157 8.22 8.73 -24.70
CA GLY A 157 8.92 7.72 -25.50
C GLY A 157 10.31 7.35 -24.96
N LYS A 158 10.61 7.68 -23.70
CA LYS A 158 11.88 7.37 -23.06
C LYS A 158 11.91 5.95 -22.50
N LEU A 159 13.04 5.26 -22.69
CA LEU A 159 13.29 3.96 -22.09
C LEU A 159 13.93 4.15 -20.72
N LEU A 160 13.38 3.51 -19.70
CA LEU A 160 13.79 3.68 -18.31
C LEU A 160 15.28 3.39 -18.10
N SER A 161 15.82 2.33 -18.70
CA SER A 161 17.21 1.92 -18.59
C SER A 161 18.18 2.70 -19.49
N GLY A 162 17.67 3.42 -20.50
CA GLY A 162 18.50 3.85 -21.61
C GLY A 162 19.05 2.66 -22.43
N ILE A 163 19.87 2.96 -23.43
CA ILE A 163 20.67 2.00 -24.22
C ILE A 163 21.96 2.69 -24.62
N GLU A 164 22.86 1.99 -25.29
CA GLU A 164 24.07 2.61 -25.83
C GLU A 164 23.73 3.82 -26.72
N GLY A 165 24.30 4.96 -26.38
CA GLY A 165 24.04 6.25 -27.06
C GLY A 165 22.78 7.00 -26.62
N VAL A 166 21.94 6.41 -25.75
CA VAL A 166 20.74 7.05 -25.18
C VAL A 166 20.75 6.98 -23.65
N ALA A 167 20.72 8.16 -23.02
CA ALA A 167 20.75 8.25 -21.56
C ALA A 167 19.54 7.58 -20.91
N PRO A 168 19.71 6.97 -19.71
CA PRO A 168 18.60 6.47 -18.93
C PRO A 168 17.74 7.60 -18.37
N VAL A 169 16.55 7.25 -17.89
CA VAL A 169 15.57 8.16 -17.29
C VAL A 169 16.06 8.65 -15.92
N ASP A 170 15.82 9.92 -15.62
CA ASP A 170 16.03 10.54 -14.32
C ASP A 170 14.75 10.42 -13.45
N ILE A 171 14.82 9.62 -12.38
CA ILE A 171 13.72 9.39 -11.44
C ILE A 171 13.97 10.14 -10.14
N LEU A 172 13.05 11.02 -9.76
CA LEU A 172 13.01 11.66 -8.45
C LEU A 172 12.07 10.88 -7.51
N ILE A 173 12.59 10.46 -6.36
CA ILE A 173 11.81 9.82 -5.32
C ILE A 173 11.76 10.72 -4.09
N LEU A 174 10.57 11.10 -3.67
CA LEU A 174 10.33 11.89 -2.47
C LEU A 174 9.97 10.96 -1.30
N GLY A 175 10.94 10.74 -0.41
CA GLY A 175 10.83 9.87 0.75
C GLY A 175 11.79 8.68 0.73
N ALA A 176 12.47 8.45 1.87
CA ALA A 176 13.43 7.35 2.09
C ALA A 176 12.87 6.28 3.05
N GLY A 177 11.55 6.08 3.07
CA GLY A 177 10.87 5.01 3.79
C GLY A 177 10.93 3.67 3.04
N VAL A 178 10.10 2.71 3.47
CA VAL A 178 10.05 1.38 2.83
C VAL A 178 9.67 1.47 1.35
N ALA A 179 8.65 2.26 1.00
CA ALA A 179 8.23 2.43 -0.39
C ALA A 179 9.34 3.11 -1.23
N GLY A 180 9.90 4.23 -0.75
CA GLY A 180 10.96 4.93 -1.46
C GLY A 180 12.24 4.09 -1.64
N PHE A 181 12.60 3.28 -0.63
CA PHE A 181 13.72 2.33 -0.76
C PHE A 181 13.46 1.30 -1.87
N ASN A 182 12.29 0.65 -1.87
CA ASN A 182 11.96 -0.38 -2.87
C ASN A 182 11.83 0.20 -4.29
N ALA A 183 11.32 1.43 -4.40
CA ALA A 183 11.31 2.15 -5.68
C ALA A 183 12.74 2.44 -6.17
N ALA A 184 13.60 2.99 -5.29
CA ALA A 184 14.98 3.29 -5.64
C ALA A 184 15.76 2.03 -6.02
N GLU A 185 15.63 0.94 -5.25
CA GLU A 185 16.28 -0.34 -5.52
C GLU A 185 15.89 -0.88 -6.90
N LEU A 186 14.58 -0.94 -7.20
CA LEU A 186 14.12 -1.45 -8.50
C LEU A 186 14.56 -0.54 -9.66
N ALA A 187 14.38 0.77 -9.52
CA ALA A 187 14.76 1.72 -10.57
C ALA A 187 16.27 1.67 -10.90
N LEU A 188 17.13 1.60 -9.88
CA LEU A 188 18.58 1.44 -10.05
C LEU A 188 18.94 0.12 -10.74
N ASN A 189 18.29 -0.99 -10.31
CA ASN A 189 18.52 -2.30 -10.93
C ASN A 189 18.03 -2.36 -12.39
N MET A 190 17.05 -1.54 -12.75
CA MET A 190 16.60 -1.37 -14.14
C MET A 190 17.47 -0.40 -14.93
N GLY A 191 18.49 0.21 -14.32
CA GLY A 191 19.47 1.07 -14.98
C GLY A 191 19.12 2.58 -15.01
N ALA A 192 18.07 3.02 -14.32
CA ALA A 192 17.71 4.42 -14.23
C ALA A 192 18.68 5.23 -13.35
N HIS A 193 18.77 6.53 -13.57
CA HIS A 193 19.33 7.46 -12.60
C HIS A 193 18.30 7.77 -11.51
N VAL A 194 18.69 7.71 -10.25
CA VAL A 194 17.76 7.90 -9.14
C VAL A 194 18.25 9.01 -8.21
N THR A 195 17.39 9.98 -7.94
CA THR A 195 17.57 10.98 -6.89
C THR A 195 16.54 10.75 -5.79
N VAL A 196 16.99 10.55 -4.54
CA VAL A 196 16.09 10.41 -3.39
C VAL A 196 16.21 11.62 -2.49
N LEU A 197 15.08 12.31 -2.25
CA LEU A 197 14.99 13.41 -1.30
C LEU A 197 14.17 13.00 -0.08
N SER A 198 14.70 13.27 1.14
CA SER A 198 13.99 13.00 2.39
C SER A 198 14.39 13.99 3.47
N ARG A 199 13.47 14.30 4.41
CA ARG A 199 13.73 15.22 5.54
C ARG A 199 14.79 14.70 6.51
N GLY A 200 14.91 13.41 6.67
CA GLY A 200 15.75 12.79 7.70
C GLY A 200 17.09 12.27 7.15
N LYS A 201 18.21 12.95 7.50
CA LYS A 201 19.57 12.48 7.15
C LYS A 201 19.84 11.01 7.55
N PRO A 202 19.44 10.51 8.75
CA PRO A 202 19.68 9.10 9.11
C PRO A 202 19.01 8.10 8.16
N ARG A 203 17.79 8.40 7.68
CA ARG A 203 17.09 7.55 6.70
C ARG A 203 17.79 7.54 5.34
N LEU A 204 18.31 8.67 4.90
CA LEU A 204 19.09 8.80 3.67
C LEU A 204 20.40 8.00 3.75
N THR A 205 21.13 8.12 4.85
CA THR A 205 22.36 7.34 5.08
C THR A 205 22.06 5.84 5.03
N LYS A 206 21.06 5.38 5.80
CA LYS A 206 20.65 3.97 5.79
C LYS A 206 20.22 3.47 4.40
N LEU A 207 19.51 4.30 3.63
CA LEU A 207 19.11 3.98 2.26
C LEU A 207 20.35 3.83 1.35
N ARG A 208 21.26 4.79 1.39
CA ARG A 208 22.50 4.77 0.60
C ARG A 208 23.35 3.53 0.91
N ASP A 209 23.53 3.20 2.19
CA ASP A 209 24.36 2.05 2.62
C ASP A 209 23.73 0.73 2.15
N ARG A 210 22.41 0.58 2.26
CA ARG A 210 21.67 -0.59 1.75
C ARG A 210 21.75 -0.73 0.24
N LEU A 211 21.78 0.37 -0.51
CA LEU A 211 21.96 0.40 -1.96
C LEU A 211 23.44 0.41 -2.37
N LYS A 212 24.37 0.07 -1.43
CA LYS A 212 25.81 -0.12 -1.66
C LYS A 212 26.48 1.07 -2.37
N ASN A 213 26.06 2.30 -2.06
CA ASN A 213 26.55 3.52 -2.70
C ASN A 213 26.50 3.47 -4.24
N HIS A 214 25.38 2.98 -4.80
CA HIS A 214 25.22 2.81 -6.24
C HIS A 214 25.56 4.11 -7.00
N LYS A 215 26.37 4.02 -8.09
CA LYS A 215 26.90 5.19 -8.80
C LYS A 215 25.82 6.11 -9.41
N ALA A 216 24.69 5.52 -9.81
CA ALA A 216 23.55 6.25 -10.37
C ALA A 216 22.57 6.79 -9.29
N LEU A 217 22.91 6.65 -7.98
CA LEU A 217 22.11 7.14 -6.87
C LEU A 217 22.64 8.48 -6.37
N LYS A 218 21.76 9.49 -6.33
CA LYS A 218 21.95 10.74 -5.61
C LYS A 218 20.98 10.81 -4.42
N ILE A 219 21.44 11.34 -3.30
CA ILE A 219 20.60 11.59 -2.12
C ILE A 219 20.81 13.02 -1.64
N ASP A 220 19.73 13.67 -1.19
CA ASP A 220 19.83 14.99 -0.56
C ASP A 220 18.67 15.22 0.40
N VAL A 221 18.81 16.25 1.24
CA VAL A 221 17.77 16.65 2.19
C VAL A 221 16.64 17.36 1.46
N ALA A 222 15.40 16.92 1.72
CA ALA A 222 14.22 17.52 1.14
C ALA A 222 13.97 18.92 1.73
N SER A 223 13.97 19.92 0.84
CA SER A 223 13.52 21.29 1.08
C SER A 223 12.69 21.74 -0.12
N TYR A 224 11.98 22.85 0.01
CA TYR A 224 11.23 23.40 -1.12
C TYR A 224 12.15 23.62 -2.34
N ASP A 225 13.33 24.19 -2.14
CA ASP A 225 14.29 24.48 -3.21
C ASP A 225 14.90 23.22 -3.82
N SER A 226 15.28 22.23 -3.01
CA SER A 226 15.83 20.96 -3.51
C SER A 226 14.79 20.17 -4.30
N ILE A 227 13.54 20.14 -3.85
CA ILE A 227 12.43 19.51 -4.57
C ILE A 227 12.18 20.26 -5.89
N THR A 228 12.08 21.59 -5.87
CA THR A 228 11.83 22.39 -7.09
C THR A 228 12.91 22.16 -8.16
N ARG A 229 14.19 22.17 -7.76
CA ARG A 229 15.29 21.89 -8.68
C ARG A 229 15.24 20.48 -9.24
N ALA A 230 15.00 19.48 -8.38
CA ALA A 230 14.99 18.08 -8.79
C ALA A 230 13.79 17.75 -9.68
N VAL A 231 12.60 18.30 -9.41
CA VAL A 231 11.40 18.11 -10.26
C VAL A 231 11.64 18.64 -11.68
N LYS A 232 12.32 19.78 -11.82
CA LYS A 232 12.57 20.41 -13.12
C LYS A 232 13.36 19.52 -14.09
N THR A 233 14.25 18.67 -13.56
CA THR A 233 15.13 17.81 -14.37
C THR A 233 14.69 16.34 -14.38
N ALA A 234 13.70 15.97 -13.59
CA ALA A 234 13.20 14.61 -13.52
C ALA A 234 12.25 14.28 -14.68
N ASP A 235 12.40 13.09 -15.23
CA ASP A 235 11.43 12.51 -16.17
C ASP A 235 10.24 11.89 -15.42
N VAL A 236 10.51 11.38 -14.20
CA VAL A 236 9.52 10.72 -13.33
C VAL A 236 9.66 11.25 -11.92
N VAL A 237 8.53 11.51 -11.28
CA VAL A 237 8.45 11.85 -9.84
C VAL A 237 7.61 10.81 -9.10
N ILE A 238 8.20 10.16 -8.10
CA ILE A 238 7.52 9.18 -7.24
C ILE A 238 7.37 9.77 -5.84
N GLY A 239 6.12 10.00 -5.41
CA GLY A 239 5.80 10.40 -4.04
C GLY A 239 5.74 9.19 -3.11
N ALA A 240 6.66 9.09 -2.15
CA ALA A 240 6.77 8.00 -1.19
C ALA A 240 6.81 8.52 0.27
N VAL A 241 6.13 9.62 0.53
CA VAL A 241 6.01 10.23 1.87
C VAL A 241 4.61 9.98 2.41
N ARG A 242 4.57 9.53 3.66
CA ARG A 242 3.34 9.42 4.46
C ARG A 242 3.65 9.89 5.87
N ASP A 243 2.80 10.74 6.43
CA ASP A 243 2.82 11.03 7.86
C ASP A 243 1.96 9.98 8.59
N ALA A 244 2.48 9.41 9.66
CA ALA A 244 1.78 8.38 10.44
C ALA A 244 0.45 8.95 10.96
N GLY A 245 -0.66 8.31 10.58
CA GLY A 245 -2.02 8.71 10.98
C GLY A 245 -2.55 10.00 10.36
N GLY A 246 -1.76 10.70 9.51
CA GLY A 246 -2.13 11.99 8.92
C GLY A 246 -2.40 11.95 7.41
N ALA A 247 -2.81 13.10 6.88
CA ALA A 247 -2.94 13.31 5.44
C ALA A 247 -1.57 13.32 4.76
N VAL A 248 -1.51 12.87 3.52
CA VAL A 248 -0.27 12.90 2.72
C VAL A 248 0.08 14.36 2.41
N PRO A 249 1.30 14.83 2.75
CA PRO A 249 1.69 16.21 2.48
C PRO A 249 1.81 16.47 0.97
N ASN A 250 1.33 17.62 0.52
CA ASN A 250 1.48 18.06 -0.85
C ASN A 250 2.89 18.67 -1.06
N LEU A 251 3.86 17.86 -1.49
CA LEU A 251 5.26 18.27 -1.66
C LEU A 251 5.56 18.84 -3.05
N VAL A 252 4.76 18.52 -4.06
CA VAL A 252 4.95 18.94 -5.44
C VAL A 252 3.76 19.75 -5.89
N SER A 253 3.98 21.03 -6.18
CA SER A 253 2.93 21.93 -6.65
C SER A 253 2.66 21.75 -8.15
N ARG A 254 1.48 22.21 -8.60
CA ARG A 254 1.16 22.27 -10.05
C ARG A 254 2.21 23.03 -10.86
N THR A 255 2.76 24.09 -10.30
CA THR A 255 3.80 24.90 -10.96
C THR A 255 5.08 24.09 -11.12
N MET A 256 5.47 23.31 -10.12
CA MET A 256 6.62 22.41 -10.23
C MET A 256 6.39 21.35 -11.34
N VAL A 257 5.22 20.72 -11.39
CA VAL A 257 4.90 19.73 -12.45
C VAL A 257 4.97 20.37 -13.83
N ARG A 258 4.42 21.56 -14.00
CA ARG A 258 4.50 22.29 -15.29
C ARG A 258 5.92 22.69 -15.69
N SER A 259 6.86 22.70 -14.77
CA SER A 259 8.28 23.01 -15.04
C SER A 259 9.12 21.79 -15.42
N MET A 260 8.55 20.59 -15.36
CA MET A 260 9.22 19.37 -15.82
C MET A 260 9.54 19.51 -17.32
N GLN A 261 10.71 19.00 -17.71
CA GLN A 261 11.09 18.94 -19.13
C GLN A 261 10.28 17.82 -19.79
N ASN A 262 9.61 18.15 -20.89
CA ASN A 262 8.85 17.20 -21.70
C ASN A 262 9.78 16.22 -22.43
#